data_9f7cadec052276fd4031a156d6c35d06
#
_entry.id   9f7cadec052276fd4031a156d6c35d06
#
_cell.length_a   1.000
_cell.length_b   1.000
_cell.length_c   1.000
_cell.angle_alpha   90.00
_cell.angle_beta   90.00
_cell.angle_gamma   90.00
#
_symmetry.space_group_name_H-M   'P 1'
#
loop_
_entity.id
_entity.type
_entity.pdbx_description
1 polymer ?
#
loop_
_entity_poly.entity_id
_entity_poly.type
_entity_poly.pdbx_seq_one_letter_code
_entity_poly.pdbx_strand_id
1 'polypeptide(L)'
;MQIDLKNIEGIKNLVDEGGYDIEQILSVLNALNAIKKNDAKKAKEENEIKKNKIFLDKEFIYETRDDVYIYRDNRTKKKGYYIRIYDPKTQKHWSKSLKTTNRMVAMTNAEKIYAEKKGRLNFGVRPVSITCRELSALYQKERRKDITNIPHQGITPRSFDTMCQHIKYWEDYIKEEGHYNTKLEDIPTELGLTFGNWIKDQKKKSFKDVGSRNNYTINHTIAAVKKMYRDIAKQKKYITENEMPMFKYLKVNRENKSTRDLITKKEFTDISRWIQYKYCNEKGISTKEQIKRRVYGIVFTLSHYLGCRPKEMLAIKWSDISINPNDDKKDQKINRLIHIPADNSKTGRSRDIIAPVAPQLERLMKWYREFGFEVDEKSNDFIFPRMTYSVINENVPTTDVAWTKRLRVVMKGAEKDGYWDAKGRNITNYSARHHYITEAIQRGVDIYDIALNCGTSINYIEKTYSHVTTLMRSKEITKGLGKHRLYNPLQD
;
A
#
# COMPACT_ATOMS: atom_id res chain seq x y z
N MET A 1 -21.75 32.77 24.29
CA MET A 1 -21.58 33.98 25.15
C MET A 1 -20.70 33.53 26.31
N GLN A 2 -19.38 33.77 26.27
CA GLN A 2 -18.47 33.51 27.39
C GLN A 2 -18.52 34.76 28.28
N ILE A 3 -19.12 34.64 29.42
CA ILE A 3 -19.04 35.66 30.46
C ILE A 3 -17.71 35.41 31.19
N ASP A 4 -16.81 36.35 31.11
CA ASP A 4 -15.49 36.27 31.76
C ASP A 4 -15.73 36.40 33.28
N LEU A 5 -15.32 35.38 34.06
CA LEU A 5 -15.51 35.30 35.50
C LEU A 5 -15.01 36.56 36.27
N LYS A 6 -14.02 37.29 35.73
CA LYS A 6 -13.54 38.58 36.27
C LYS A 6 -14.61 39.70 36.24
N ASN A 7 -15.58 39.62 35.33
CA ASN A 7 -16.66 40.61 35.26
C ASN A 7 -17.80 40.35 36.23
N ILE A 8 -17.95 39.16 36.73
CA ILE A 8 -19.01 38.79 37.69
C ILE A 8 -18.67 39.33 39.09
N GLU A 9 -17.43 39.23 39.49
CA GLU A 9 -16.96 39.75 40.78
C GLU A 9 -16.99 41.30 40.83
N GLY A 10 -16.66 41.97 39.72
CA GLY A 10 -16.83 43.43 39.55
C GLY A 10 -18.29 43.88 39.61
N ILE A 11 -19.22 43.09 39.02
CA ILE A 11 -20.66 43.40 39.11
C ILE A 11 -21.16 43.22 40.51
N LYS A 12 -20.71 42.20 41.24
CA LYS A 12 -21.09 41.91 42.62
C LYS A 12 -20.65 43.02 43.57
N ASN A 13 -19.44 43.52 43.40
CA ASN A 13 -18.91 44.68 44.17
C ASN A 13 -19.67 45.99 43.89
N LEU A 14 -20.14 46.21 42.66
CA LEU A 14 -20.99 47.36 42.32
C LEU A 14 -22.40 47.30 42.92
N VAL A 15 -22.94 46.09 43.12
CA VAL A 15 -24.24 45.87 43.79
C VAL A 15 -24.11 45.99 45.32
N ASP A 16 -23.08 45.34 45.88
CA ASP A 16 -22.90 45.22 47.35
C ASP A 16 -22.34 46.51 48.00
N GLU A 17 -21.44 47.25 47.33
CA GLU A 17 -20.80 48.43 47.85
C GLU A 17 -21.32 49.75 47.25
N GLY A 18 -21.91 49.73 46.04
CA GLY A 18 -22.31 50.92 45.31
C GLY A 18 -23.81 51.25 45.34
N GLY A 19 -24.67 50.38 45.84
CA GLY A 19 -26.10 50.61 45.95
C GLY A 19 -26.82 50.71 44.61
N TYR A 20 -26.25 50.18 43.54
CA TYR A 20 -26.84 50.19 42.20
C TYR A 20 -27.81 48.98 42.02
N ASP A 21 -28.95 49.21 41.42
CA ASP A 21 -29.91 48.17 41.11
C ASP A 21 -29.37 47.31 39.92
N ILE A 22 -29.59 45.99 40.00
CA ILE A 22 -29.19 45.01 38.99
C ILE A 22 -29.74 45.39 37.61
N GLU A 23 -30.98 45.89 37.52
CA GLU A 23 -31.58 46.35 36.26
C GLU A 23 -30.84 47.55 35.65
N GLN A 24 -30.31 48.46 36.44
CA GLN A 24 -29.51 49.60 35.98
C GLN A 24 -28.16 49.13 35.42
N ILE A 25 -27.52 48.18 36.11
CA ILE A 25 -26.22 47.60 35.65
C ILE A 25 -26.46 46.80 34.34
N LEU A 26 -27.52 46.03 34.24
CA LEU A 26 -27.86 45.30 33.00
C LEU A 26 -28.17 46.27 31.84
N SER A 27 -28.86 47.37 32.11
CA SER A 27 -29.15 48.40 31.12
C SER A 27 -27.85 49.04 30.58
N VAL A 28 -26.92 49.41 31.47
CA VAL A 28 -25.59 49.94 31.06
C VAL A 28 -24.76 48.91 30.30
N LEU A 29 -24.76 47.65 30.74
CA LEU A 29 -24.08 46.56 30.02
C LEU A 29 -24.64 46.31 28.63
N ASN A 30 -25.95 46.36 28.49
CA ASN A 30 -26.64 46.24 27.19
C ASN A 30 -26.33 47.43 26.28
N ALA A 31 -26.29 48.64 26.83
CA ALA A 31 -25.86 49.84 26.07
C ALA A 31 -24.39 49.76 25.64
N LEU A 32 -23.48 49.32 26.55
CA LEU A 32 -22.06 49.10 26.22
C LEU A 32 -21.85 48.02 25.15
N ASN A 33 -22.64 46.93 25.22
CA ASN A 33 -22.61 45.85 24.21
C ASN A 33 -23.17 46.34 22.86
N ALA A 34 -24.15 47.23 22.85
CA ALA A 34 -24.69 47.85 21.64
C ALA A 34 -23.66 48.79 21.03
N ILE A 35 -22.97 49.60 21.86
CA ILE A 35 -21.86 50.48 21.42
C ILE A 35 -20.72 49.63 20.82
N LYS A 36 -20.26 48.58 21.53
CA LYS A 36 -19.22 47.67 21.01
C LYS A 36 -19.61 46.98 19.70
N LYS A 37 -20.90 46.59 19.55
CA LYS A 37 -21.40 46.07 18.28
C LYS A 37 -21.40 47.12 17.17
N ASN A 38 -21.76 48.35 17.47
CA ASN A 38 -21.71 49.46 16.50
C ASN A 38 -20.28 49.83 16.12
N ASP A 39 -19.33 49.88 17.11
CA ASP A 39 -17.94 50.11 16.81
C ASP A 39 -17.31 48.98 15.99
N ALA A 40 -17.63 47.72 16.31
CA ALA A 40 -17.20 46.59 15.51
C ALA A 40 -17.80 46.61 14.08
N LYS A 41 -19.02 47.13 13.92
CA LYS A 41 -19.65 47.34 12.61
C LYS A 41 -18.99 48.47 11.86
N LYS A 42 -18.71 49.61 12.49
CA LYS A 42 -17.94 50.72 11.90
C LYS A 42 -16.53 50.31 11.54
N ALA A 43 -15.84 49.57 12.39
CA ALA A 43 -14.48 49.06 12.11
C ALA A 43 -14.50 48.02 10.95
N LYS A 44 -15.57 47.25 10.81
CA LYS A 44 -15.77 46.39 9.63
C LYS A 44 -16.05 47.19 8.38
N GLU A 45 -16.88 48.21 8.44
CA GLU A 45 -17.18 49.13 7.32
C GLU A 45 -15.94 49.94 6.91
N GLU A 46 -15.14 50.45 7.85
CA GLU A 46 -13.86 51.13 7.56
C GLU A 46 -12.81 50.18 6.95
N ASN A 47 -12.73 48.94 7.43
CA ASN A 47 -11.88 47.92 6.81
C ASN A 47 -12.36 47.48 5.44
N GLU A 48 -13.67 47.47 5.20
CA GLU A 48 -14.26 47.26 3.86
C GLU A 48 -13.98 48.43 2.93
N ILE A 49 -14.09 49.67 3.41
CA ILE A 49 -13.74 50.90 2.66
C ILE A 49 -12.25 50.91 2.30
N LYS A 50 -11.36 50.52 3.23
CA LYS A 50 -9.92 50.38 2.95
C LYS A 50 -9.64 49.24 1.97
N LYS A 51 -10.35 48.15 2.03
CA LYS A 51 -10.27 47.05 1.04
C LYS A 51 -10.82 47.46 -0.33
N ASN A 52 -11.86 48.27 -0.38
CA ASN A 52 -12.44 48.77 -1.62
C ASN A 52 -11.52 49.70 -2.42
N LYS A 53 -10.59 50.42 -1.77
CA LYS A 53 -9.51 51.18 -2.46
C LYS A 53 -8.52 50.28 -3.22
N ILE A 54 -8.49 48.98 -2.95
CA ILE A 54 -7.64 47.99 -3.64
C ILE A 54 -8.32 47.51 -4.95
N PHE A 55 -9.63 47.52 -4.99
CA PHE A 55 -10.44 47.08 -6.13
C PHE A 55 -10.98 48.30 -6.89
N LEU A 56 -10.36 48.54 -8.05
CA LEU A 56 -10.82 49.58 -8.98
C LEU A 56 -11.90 49.00 -9.87
N ASP A 57 -12.83 49.84 -10.34
CA ASP A 57 -13.89 49.50 -11.31
C ASP A 57 -14.66 48.23 -10.89
N LYS A 58 -15.01 48.13 -9.59
CA LYS A 58 -15.83 47.04 -9.06
C LYS A 58 -17.23 47.14 -9.66
N GLU A 59 -17.67 46.06 -10.31
CA GLU A 59 -18.97 45.97 -10.95
C GLU A 59 -19.58 44.59 -10.73
N PHE A 60 -20.81 44.53 -10.21
CA PHE A 60 -21.54 43.29 -10.03
C PHE A 60 -22.04 42.77 -11.37
N ILE A 61 -21.93 41.42 -11.55
CA ILE A 61 -22.36 40.76 -12.78
C ILE A 61 -23.90 40.72 -12.85
N TYR A 62 -24.57 40.67 -11.70
CA TYR A 62 -26.04 40.64 -11.58
C TYR A 62 -26.46 41.68 -10.55
N GLU A 63 -27.46 42.47 -10.89
CA GLU A 63 -28.00 43.52 -10.00
C GLU A 63 -28.59 42.97 -8.69
N THR A 64 -29.11 41.75 -8.72
CA THR A 64 -29.74 41.10 -7.58
C THR A 64 -28.77 40.24 -6.73
N ARG A 65 -27.45 40.28 -7.02
CA ARG A 65 -26.47 39.43 -6.38
C ARG A 65 -25.20 40.17 -6.04
N ASP A 66 -24.76 40.01 -4.82
CA ASP A 66 -23.54 40.58 -4.25
C ASP A 66 -22.40 39.55 -4.13
N ASP A 67 -22.66 38.26 -4.46
CA ASP A 67 -21.71 37.16 -4.32
C ASP A 67 -20.68 37.12 -5.47
N VAL A 68 -20.89 37.88 -6.57
CA VAL A 68 -19.97 37.87 -7.71
C VAL A 68 -19.82 39.24 -8.35
N TYR A 69 -18.60 39.64 -8.63
CA TYR A 69 -18.29 40.90 -9.31
C TYR A 69 -16.97 40.83 -10.08
N ILE A 70 -16.82 41.72 -11.06
CA ILE A 70 -15.55 41.98 -11.72
C ILE A 70 -14.86 43.20 -11.08
N TYR A 71 -13.54 43.25 -11.17
CA TYR A 71 -12.74 44.38 -10.67
C TYR A 71 -11.36 44.42 -11.34
N ARG A 72 -10.68 45.55 -11.24
CA ARG A 72 -9.25 45.68 -11.52
C ARG A 72 -8.47 45.77 -10.21
N ASP A 73 -7.36 45.05 -10.09
CA ASP A 73 -6.52 45.04 -8.90
C ASP A 73 -5.43 46.14 -9.03
N ASN A 74 -5.53 47.15 -8.19
CA ASN A 74 -4.59 48.29 -8.19
C ASN A 74 -3.16 47.90 -7.80
N ARG A 75 -2.97 46.75 -7.15
CA ARG A 75 -1.65 46.25 -6.69
C ARG A 75 -0.87 45.60 -7.83
N THR A 76 -1.49 45.28 -8.94
CA THR A 76 -0.83 44.58 -10.06
C THR A 76 -0.53 45.57 -11.19
N LYS A 77 0.67 45.43 -11.78
CA LYS A 77 1.04 46.20 -13.00
C LYS A 77 0.15 45.83 -14.21
N LYS A 78 -0.61 44.73 -14.15
CA LYS A 78 -1.50 44.26 -15.20
C LYS A 78 -2.87 44.94 -15.08
N LYS A 79 -3.20 45.75 -16.05
CA LYS A 79 -4.48 46.53 -16.11
C LYS A 79 -5.71 45.64 -16.46
N GLY A 80 -5.63 44.30 -16.38
CA GLY A 80 -6.70 43.37 -16.74
C GLY A 80 -7.78 43.24 -15.66
N TYR A 81 -8.98 42.85 -16.10
CA TYR A 81 -10.09 42.54 -15.21
C TYR A 81 -9.90 41.17 -14.53
N TYR A 82 -10.43 41.05 -13.31
CA TYR A 82 -10.54 39.85 -12.51
C TYR A 82 -12.00 39.62 -12.15
N ILE A 83 -12.42 38.38 -12.06
CA ILE A 83 -13.68 37.98 -11.41
C ILE A 83 -13.39 37.65 -9.95
N ARG A 84 -14.33 37.96 -9.07
CA ARG A 84 -14.33 37.53 -7.68
C ARG A 84 -15.66 36.93 -7.30
N ILE A 85 -15.64 35.72 -6.76
CA ILE A 85 -16.84 34.99 -6.37
C ILE A 85 -16.72 34.65 -4.87
N TYR A 86 -17.79 34.86 -4.13
CA TYR A 86 -17.89 34.45 -2.73
C TYR A 86 -18.45 33.06 -2.65
N ASP A 87 -17.81 32.21 -1.84
CA ASP A 87 -18.28 30.86 -1.53
C ASP A 87 -18.87 30.85 -0.10
N PRO A 88 -20.20 30.76 0.06
CA PRO A 88 -20.85 30.81 1.37
C PRO A 88 -20.53 29.60 2.24
N LYS A 89 -20.18 28.44 1.64
CA LYS A 89 -19.84 27.23 2.40
C LYS A 89 -18.47 27.31 3.06
N THR A 90 -17.49 27.90 2.38
CA THR A 90 -16.12 28.07 2.92
C THR A 90 -15.90 29.45 3.51
N GLN A 91 -16.83 30.37 3.35
CA GLN A 91 -16.73 31.79 3.73
C GLN A 91 -15.51 32.48 3.12
N LYS A 92 -15.09 32.04 1.95
CA LYS A 92 -13.92 32.56 1.23
C LYS A 92 -14.28 33.11 -0.14
N HIS A 93 -13.49 34.08 -0.54
CA HIS A 93 -13.55 34.60 -1.90
C HIS A 93 -12.55 33.88 -2.81
N TRP A 94 -13.00 33.60 -4.03
CA TRP A 94 -12.15 33.12 -5.10
C TRP A 94 -12.03 34.19 -6.18
N SER A 95 -10.83 34.34 -6.78
CA SER A 95 -10.58 35.32 -7.84
C SER A 95 -9.77 34.69 -8.96
N LYS A 96 -10.10 35.05 -10.21
CA LYS A 96 -9.41 34.61 -11.44
C LYS A 96 -9.26 35.77 -12.39
N SER A 97 -8.10 35.88 -13.06
CA SER A 97 -7.91 36.86 -14.14
C SER A 97 -8.77 36.51 -15.35
N LEU A 98 -9.46 37.50 -15.92
CA LEU A 98 -10.26 37.34 -17.11
C LEU A 98 -9.46 37.56 -18.41
N LYS A 99 -8.14 37.83 -18.26
CA LYS A 99 -7.17 38.01 -19.36
C LYS A 99 -7.58 39.03 -20.42
N THR A 100 -8.34 40.06 -20.02
CA THR A 100 -8.81 41.13 -20.91
C THR A 100 -8.79 42.46 -20.15
N THR A 101 -8.61 43.55 -20.91
CA THR A 101 -8.75 44.93 -20.44
C THR A 101 -10.07 45.54 -20.89
N ASN A 102 -10.80 44.88 -21.80
CA ASN A 102 -12.10 45.30 -22.27
C ASN A 102 -13.18 44.89 -21.29
N ARG A 103 -13.98 45.87 -20.82
CA ARG A 103 -15.04 45.66 -19.83
C ARG A 103 -16.14 44.70 -20.32
N MET A 104 -16.61 44.85 -21.57
CA MET A 104 -17.70 44.02 -22.12
C MET A 104 -17.25 42.54 -22.22
N VAL A 105 -16.06 42.33 -22.74
CA VAL A 105 -15.45 40.98 -22.81
C VAL A 105 -15.23 40.39 -21.41
N ALA A 106 -14.88 41.25 -20.45
CA ALA A 106 -14.72 40.84 -19.05
C ALA A 106 -16.04 40.35 -18.45
N MET A 107 -17.14 41.08 -18.68
CA MET A 107 -18.48 40.69 -18.21
C MET A 107 -18.89 39.33 -18.79
N THR A 108 -18.84 39.18 -20.12
CA THR A 108 -19.21 37.92 -20.78
C THR A 108 -18.37 36.72 -20.27
N ASN A 109 -17.05 36.92 -20.10
CA ASN A 109 -16.18 35.88 -19.58
C ASN A 109 -16.50 35.57 -18.11
N ALA A 110 -16.85 36.58 -17.32
CA ALA A 110 -17.20 36.42 -15.92
C ALA A 110 -18.52 35.67 -15.75
N GLU A 111 -19.54 35.97 -16.58
CA GLU A 111 -20.81 35.21 -16.58
C GLU A 111 -20.60 33.73 -16.85
N LYS A 112 -19.78 33.39 -17.87
CA LYS A 112 -19.45 31.99 -18.19
C LYS A 112 -18.80 31.30 -17.02
N ILE A 113 -17.77 31.94 -16.41
CA ILE A 113 -17.04 31.37 -15.27
C ILE A 113 -17.97 31.23 -14.05
N TYR A 114 -18.84 32.23 -13.82
CA TYR A 114 -19.78 32.16 -12.69
C TYR A 114 -20.80 31.03 -12.87
N ALA A 115 -21.37 30.88 -14.06
CA ALA A 115 -22.32 29.83 -14.39
C ALA A 115 -21.68 28.42 -14.16
N GLU A 116 -20.43 28.25 -14.64
CA GLU A 116 -19.66 27.01 -14.41
C GLU A 116 -19.45 26.73 -12.90
N LYS A 117 -18.93 27.72 -12.14
CA LYS A 117 -18.65 27.58 -10.72
C LYS A 117 -19.91 27.38 -9.88
N LYS A 118 -21.01 28.02 -10.27
CA LYS A 118 -22.32 27.79 -9.66
C LYS A 118 -22.89 26.43 -9.98
N GLY A 119 -22.71 25.94 -11.21
CA GLY A 119 -23.02 24.56 -11.57
C GLY A 119 -22.30 23.56 -10.65
N ARG A 120 -21.01 23.76 -10.42
CA ARG A 120 -20.23 22.92 -9.48
C ARG A 120 -20.79 22.96 -8.07
N LEU A 121 -21.17 24.13 -7.54
CA LEU A 121 -21.82 24.26 -6.23
C LEU A 121 -23.14 23.52 -6.15
N ASN A 122 -23.96 23.56 -7.21
CA ASN A 122 -25.23 22.84 -7.31
C ASN A 122 -25.03 21.32 -7.26
N PHE A 123 -23.95 20.81 -7.84
CA PHE A 123 -23.53 19.40 -7.70
C PHE A 123 -22.86 19.10 -6.35
N GLY A 124 -22.86 20.05 -5.43
CA GLY A 124 -22.27 19.89 -4.10
C GLY A 124 -20.74 19.80 -4.08
N VAL A 125 -20.09 20.18 -5.20
CA VAL A 125 -18.64 20.22 -5.37
C VAL A 125 -18.12 21.62 -5.07
N ARG A 126 -16.87 21.73 -4.62
CA ARG A 126 -16.24 23.02 -4.36
C ARG A 126 -16.15 23.85 -5.65
N PRO A 127 -16.37 25.17 -5.58
CA PRO A 127 -16.33 26.03 -6.78
C PRO A 127 -14.94 26.02 -7.44
N VAL A 128 -13.90 25.78 -6.65
CA VAL A 128 -12.52 25.66 -7.09
C VAL A 128 -11.88 24.43 -6.49
N SER A 129 -11.26 23.61 -7.32
CA SER A 129 -10.52 22.45 -6.86
C SER A 129 -9.07 22.81 -6.48
N ILE A 130 -8.34 21.78 -6.12
CA ILE A 130 -6.91 21.85 -5.87
C ILE A 130 -6.12 21.47 -7.12
N THR A 131 -4.82 21.76 -7.14
CA THR A 131 -3.91 21.31 -8.20
C THR A 131 -3.55 19.83 -8.03
N CYS A 132 -3.00 19.19 -9.08
CA CYS A 132 -2.47 17.84 -8.98
C CYS A 132 -1.39 17.73 -7.88
N ARG A 133 -0.51 18.72 -7.78
CA ARG A 133 0.50 18.84 -6.72
C ARG A 133 -0.12 18.84 -5.31
N GLU A 134 -1.15 19.67 -5.11
CA GLU A 134 -1.84 19.76 -3.82
C GLU A 134 -2.61 18.47 -3.49
N LEU A 135 -3.20 17.81 -4.48
CA LEU A 135 -3.87 16.51 -4.32
C LEU A 135 -2.90 15.44 -3.83
N SER A 136 -1.75 15.30 -4.48
CA SER A 136 -0.72 14.34 -4.12
C SER A 136 -0.21 14.57 -2.70
N ALA A 137 0.11 15.82 -2.36
CA ALA A 137 0.59 16.18 -1.02
C ALA A 137 -0.47 15.88 0.05
N LEU A 138 -1.73 16.20 -0.22
CA LEU A 138 -2.84 15.95 0.70
C LEU A 138 -3.07 14.45 0.89
N TYR A 139 -3.06 13.66 -0.19
CA TYR A 139 -3.20 12.21 -0.11
C TYR A 139 -2.07 11.58 0.71
N GLN A 140 -0.82 11.94 0.43
CA GLN A 140 0.32 11.43 1.19
C GLN A 140 0.23 11.82 2.68
N LYS A 141 -0.19 13.06 2.99
CA LYS A 141 -0.39 13.54 4.37
C LYS A 141 -1.47 12.71 5.09
N GLU A 142 -2.60 12.45 4.45
CA GLU A 142 -3.67 11.65 5.04
C GLU A 142 -3.22 10.19 5.24
N ARG A 143 -2.61 9.58 4.21
CA ARG A 143 -2.16 8.18 4.28
C ARG A 143 -1.01 7.96 5.26
N ARG A 144 -0.21 8.99 5.55
CA ARG A 144 0.86 8.92 6.55
C ARG A 144 0.33 8.66 7.95
N LYS A 145 -0.89 9.10 8.25
CA LYS A 145 -1.56 8.84 9.55
C LYS A 145 -1.90 7.35 9.75
N ASP A 146 -2.01 6.60 8.67
CA ASP A 146 -2.32 5.17 8.71
C ASP A 146 -1.07 4.30 8.89
N ILE A 147 0.13 4.89 8.93
CA ILE A 147 1.37 4.14 9.11
C ILE A 147 1.42 3.61 10.54
N THR A 148 1.61 2.30 10.64
CA THR A 148 1.75 1.61 11.92
C THR A 148 2.73 0.46 11.80
N ASN A 149 3.37 0.14 12.93
CA ASN A 149 4.16 -1.09 13.06
C ASN A 149 3.31 -2.25 13.61
N ILE A 150 2.06 -1.98 13.97
CA ILE A 150 1.14 -3.01 14.46
C ILE A 150 0.55 -3.71 13.23
N PRO A 151 0.78 -5.01 13.07
CA PRO A 151 0.26 -5.77 11.95
C PRO A 151 -1.26 -5.65 11.82
N HIS A 152 -1.75 -5.48 10.59
CA HIS A 152 -3.18 -5.42 10.23
C HIS A 152 -4.00 -4.23 10.78
N GLN A 153 -3.37 -3.29 11.48
CA GLN A 153 -4.05 -2.07 11.98
C GLN A 153 -3.82 -0.83 11.10
N GLY A 154 -3.17 -1.00 9.97
CA GLY A 154 -2.89 0.10 9.05
C GLY A 154 -1.99 -0.32 7.90
N ILE A 155 -1.13 0.57 7.45
CA ILE A 155 -0.17 0.30 6.38
C ILE A 155 1.26 0.29 6.92
N THR A 156 2.09 -0.62 6.42
CA THR A 156 3.51 -0.63 6.79
C THR A 156 4.24 0.56 6.16
N PRO A 157 5.34 1.05 6.75
CA PRO A 157 6.18 2.09 6.15
C PRO A 157 6.56 1.76 4.70
N ARG A 158 6.94 0.52 4.41
CA ARG A 158 7.27 0.07 3.04
C ARG A 158 6.08 0.13 2.08
N SER A 159 4.86 -0.14 2.55
CA SER A 159 3.65 -0.02 1.72
C SER A 159 3.35 1.43 1.42
N PHE A 160 3.60 2.33 2.38
CA PHE A 160 3.49 3.76 2.19
C PHE A 160 4.50 4.27 1.16
N ASP A 161 5.78 3.87 1.26
CA ASP A 161 6.82 4.25 0.29
C ASP A 161 6.48 3.77 -1.13
N THR A 162 5.97 2.54 -1.25
CA THR A 162 5.51 1.99 -2.54
C THR A 162 4.36 2.81 -3.10
N MET A 163 3.41 3.21 -2.27
CA MET A 163 2.30 4.08 -2.67
C MET A 163 2.81 5.44 -3.13
N CYS A 164 3.74 6.07 -2.38
CA CYS A 164 4.36 7.34 -2.78
C CYS A 164 5.06 7.22 -4.14
N GLN A 165 5.74 6.10 -4.38
CA GLN A 165 6.38 5.85 -5.69
C GLN A 165 5.34 5.74 -6.82
N HIS A 166 4.19 5.11 -6.60
CA HIS A 166 3.10 5.07 -7.59
C HIS A 166 2.52 6.46 -7.87
N ILE A 167 2.31 7.27 -6.83
CA ILE A 167 1.83 8.65 -6.99
C ILE A 167 2.84 9.50 -7.75
N LYS A 168 4.13 9.32 -7.47
CA LYS A 168 5.20 10.04 -8.17
C LYS A 168 5.20 9.80 -9.68
N TYR A 169 4.88 8.59 -10.16
CA TYR A 169 4.73 8.35 -11.60
C TYR A 169 3.64 9.20 -12.22
N TRP A 170 2.54 9.42 -11.51
CA TRP A 170 1.47 10.30 -11.97
C TRP A 170 1.90 11.77 -11.96
N GLU A 171 2.58 12.20 -10.91
CA GLU A 171 3.11 13.57 -10.83
C GLU A 171 4.10 13.87 -11.96
N ASP A 172 5.03 12.95 -12.22
CA ASP A 172 6.02 13.07 -13.27
C ASP A 172 5.33 13.15 -14.66
N TYR A 173 4.34 12.29 -14.91
CA TYR A 173 3.55 12.30 -16.13
C TYR A 173 2.76 13.60 -16.32
N ILE A 174 1.99 14.03 -15.33
CA ILE A 174 1.20 15.27 -15.39
C ILE A 174 2.10 16.51 -15.49
N LYS A 175 3.31 16.45 -14.96
CA LYS A 175 4.31 17.52 -15.10
C LYS A 175 4.85 17.60 -16.52
N GLU A 176 5.12 16.46 -17.16
CA GLU A 176 5.55 16.36 -18.55
C GLU A 176 4.48 16.88 -19.51
N GLU A 177 3.21 16.57 -19.21
CA GLU A 177 2.05 17.08 -19.95
C GLU A 177 1.70 18.57 -19.65
N GLY A 178 2.48 19.24 -18.77
CA GLY A 178 2.32 20.66 -18.45
C GLY A 178 1.20 20.99 -17.45
N HIS A 179 0.57 20.00 -16.82
CA HIS A 179 -0.62 20.19 -15.99
C HIS A 179 -0.38 20.08 -14.48
N TYR A 180 0.88 20.00 -14.01
CA TYR A 180 1.19 19.76 -12.59
C TYR A 180 0.63 20.82 -11.63
N ASN A 181 0.61 22.08 -12.05
CA ASN A 181 0.06 23.19 -11.30
C ASN A 181 -1.35 23.63 -11.78
N THR A 182 -1.95 22.88 -12.70
CA THR A 182 -3.30 23.11 -13.20
C THR A 182 -4.31 22.62 -12.16
N LYS A 183 -5.45 23.30 -12.01
CA LYS A 183 -6.55 22.85 -11.16
C LYS A 183 -7.14 21.55 -11.72
N LEU A 184 -7.59 20.64 -10.83
CA LEU A 184 -8.05 19.33 -11.25
C LEU A 184 -9.20 19.35 -12.25
N GLU A 185 -10.11 20.34 -12.13
CA GLU A 185 -11.20 20.55 -13.07
C GLU A 185 -10.77 20.99 -14.48
N ASP A 186 -9.58 21.56 -14.59
CA ASP A 186 -9.02 22.06 -15.86
C ASP A 186 -8.03 21.04 -16.50
N ILE A 187 -7.81 19.88 -15.87
CA ILE A 187 -6.96 18.81 -16.41
C ILE A 187 -7.77 17.96 -17.39
N PRO A 188 -7.31 17.75 -18.63
CA PRO A 188 -7.99 16.88 -19.58
C PRO A 188 -8.17 15.46 -19.03
N THR A 189 -9.40 14.97 -19.02
CA THR A 189 -9.72 13.65 -18.45
C THR A 189 -9.10 12.49 -19.24
N GLU A 190 -8.84 12.72 -20.53
CA GLU A 190 -8.24 11.75 -21.47
C GLU A 190 -6.81 11.39 -21.11
N LEU A 191 -6.07 12.23 -20.36
CA LEU A 191 -4.71 11.93 -19.91
C LEU A 191 -4.64 10.64 -19.11
N GLY A 192 -5.71 10.25 -18.42
CA GLY A 192 -5.78 8.97 -17.74
C GLY A 192 -5.71 7.75 -18.68
N LEU A 193 -6.12 7.89 -19.95
CA LEU A 193 -6.10 6.80 -20.94
C LEU A 193 -4.68 6.45 -21.39
N THR A 194 -3.82 7.45 -21.52
CA THR A 194 -2.44 7.31 -22.03
C THR A 194 -1.42 7.04 -20.96
N PHE A 195 -1.74 7.32 -19.70
CA PHE A 195 -0.83 7.17 -18.55
C PHE A 195 -0.18 5.77 -18.44
N GLY A 196 -0.96 4.70 -18.69
CA GLY A 196 -0.45 3.33 -18.62
C GLY A 196 0.64 3.06 -19.68
N ASN A 197 0.48 3.57 -20.89
CA ASN A 197 1.46 3.46 -21.97
C ASN A 197 2.70 4.30 -21.66
N TRP A 198 2.52 5.52 -21.17
CA TRP A 198 3.63 6.36 -20.74
C TRP A 198 4.51 5.65 -19.68
N ILE A 199 3.93 5.00 -18.66
CA ILE A 199 4.70 4.21 -17.67
C ILE A 199 5.48 3.08 -18.36
N LYS A 200 4.90 2.44 -19.37
CA LYS A 200 5.53 1.34 -20.11
C LYS A 200 6.78 1.81 -20.83
N ASP A 201 6.75 3.03 -21.38
CA ASP A 201 7.85 3.61 -22.15
C ASP A 201 8.96 4.19 -21.25
N GLN A 202 8.69 4.40 -19.96
CA GLN A 202 9.70 4.88 -19.02
C GLN A 202 10.81 3.84 -18.77
N LYS A 203 12.06 4.21 -19.02
CA LYS A 203 13.23 3.38 -18.73
C LYS A 203 13.35 3.09 -17.24
N LYS A 204 13.61 1.85 -16.86
CA LYS A 204 13.95 1.51 -15.47
C LYS A 204 15.32 2.09 -15.15
N LYS A 205 15.40 3.03 -14.19
CA LYS A 205 16.68 3.65 -13.75
C LYS A 205 17.70 2.66 -13.17
N SER A 206 17.30 1.44 -12.81
CA SER A 206 18.15 0.48 -12.06
C SER A 206 18.65 -0.73 -12.84
N PHE A 207 18.33 -0.88 -14.12
CA PHE A 207 18.80 -2.02 -14.92
C PHE A 207 19.31 -1.57 -16.27
N LYS A 208 20.50 -2.05 -16.63
CA LYS A 208 21.15 -1.76 -17.93
C LYS A 208 20.38 -2.38 -19.11
N ASP A 209 19.58 -3.42 -18.87
CA ASP A 209 18.77 -4.08 -19.88
C ASP A 209 17.28 -3.88 -19.63
N VAL A 210 16.65 -3.33 -20.62
CA VAL A 210 15.29 -2.84 -20.63
C VAL A 210 14.31 -3.98 -20.90
N GLY A 211 13.84 -4.62 -19.84
CA GLY A 211 12.55 -5.28 -19.95
C GLY A 211 11.45 -4.24 -19.69
N SER A 212 10.48 -4.10 -20.56
CA SER A 212 9.29 -3.29 -20.31
C SER A 212 8.65 -3.73 -18.99
N ARG A 213 8.14 -2.76 -18.21
CA ARG A 213 7.40 -3.12 -16.98
C ARG A 213 6.21 -3.99 -17.34
N ASN A 214 5.99 -5.05 -16.55
CA ASN A 214 4.83 -5.93 -16.73
C ASN A 214 3.54 -5.11 -16.54
N ASN A 215 2.56 -5.29 -17.45
CA ASN A 215 1.25 -4.64 -17.41
C ASN A 215 0.54 -4.81 -16.07
N TYR A 216 0.74 -5.93 -15.38
CA TYR A 216 0.23 -6.14 -14.02
C TYR A 216 0.75 -5.10 -13.03
N THR A 217 2.05 -4.82 -13.04
CA THR A 217 2.68 -3.80 -12.17
C THR A 217 2.21 -2.39 -12.55
N ILE A 218 2.07 -2.11 -13.85
CA ILE A 218 1.54 -0.81 -14.33
C ILE A 218 0.11 -0.61 -13.84
N ASN A 219 -0.73 -1.64 -13.93
CA ASN A 219 -2.11 -1.59 -13.47
C ASN A 219 -2.22 -1.34 -11.96
N HIS A 220 -1.27 -1.82 -11.15
CA HIS A 220 -1.21 -1.45 -9.72
C HIS A 220 -0.93 0.04 -9.53
N THR A 221 -0.08 0.63 -10.35
CA THR A 221 0.18 2.09 -10.32
C THR A 221 -1.08 2.86 -10.70
N ILE A 222 -1.76 2.48 -11.77
CA ILE A 222 -3.02 3.08 -12.19
C ILE A 222 -4.07 2.99 -11.07
N ALA A 223 -4.21 1.82 -10.44
CA ALA A 223 -5.14 1.60 -9.33
C ALA A 223 -4.83 2.49 -8.12
N ALA A 224 -3.55 2.70 -7.79
CA ALA A 224 -3.13 3.58 -6.70
C ALA A 224 -3.48 5.04 -6.98
N VAL A 225 -3.24 5.52 -8.20
CA VAL A 225 -3.60 6.88 -8.61
C VAL A 225 -5.12 7.06 -8.63
N LYS A 226 -5.86 6.11 -9.22
CA LYS A 226 -7.33 6.13 -9.21
C LYS A 226 -7.88 6.19 -7.79
N LYS A 227 -7.26 5.47 -6.86
CA LYS A 227 -7.62 5.51 -5.44
C LYS A 227 -7.39 6.90 -4.83
N MET A 228 -6.28 7.58 -5.14
CA MET A 228 -6.01 8.94 -4.69
C MET A 228 -7.11 9.91 -5.13
N TYR A 229 -7.52 9.87 -6.39
CA TYR A 229 -8.61 10.70 -6.91
C TYR A 229 -9.94 10.39 -6.21
N ARG A 230 -10.26 9.09 -6.02
CA ARG A 230 -11.49 8.68 -5.35
C ARG A 230 -11.52 9.11 -3.88
N ASP A 231 -10.46 8.80 -3.12
CA ASP A 231 -10.45 8.95 -1.67
C ASP A 231 -10.25 10.41 -1.23
N ILE A 232 -9.61 11.24 -2.06
CA ILE A 232 -9.41 12.66 -1.73
C ILE A 232 -10.18 13.59 -2.67
N ALA A 233 -9.93 13.52 -3.97
CA ALA A 233 -10.50 14.52 -4.87
C ALA A 233 -12.02 14.44 -4.91
N LYS A 234 -12.59 13.24 -5.01
CA LYS A 234 -14.03 13.02 -5.04
C LYS A 234 -14.67 13.13 -3.65
N GLN A 235 -14.14 12.40 -2.64
CA GLN A 235 -14.75 12.41 -1.29
C GLN A 235 -14.72 13.79 -0.63
N LYS A 236 -13.62 14.55 -0.81
CA LYS A 236 -13.53 15.93 -0.30
C LYS A 236 -14.19 16.95 -1.24
N LYS A 237 -14.90 16.50 -2.25
CA LYS A 237 -15.68 17.32 -3.19
C LYS A 237 -14.84 18.36 -3.93
N TYR A 238 -13.62 18.00 -4.33
CA TYR A 238 -12.78 18.84 -5.19
C TYR A 238 -13.14 18.70 -6.67
N ILE A 239 -13.64 17.52 -7.08
CA ILE A 239 -14.06 17.22 -8.46
C ILE A 239 -15.40 16.50 -8.49
N THR A 240 -16.08 16.59 -9.62
CA THR A 240 -17.24 15.76 -10.00
C THR A 240 -16.76 14.42 -10.57
N GLU A 241 -17.69 13.50 -10.84
CA GLU A 241 -17.36 12.23 -11.53
C GLU A 241 -16.82 12.49 -12.95
N ASN A 242 -17.40 13.45 -13.67
CA ASN A 242 -17.03 13.78 -15.05
C ASN A 242 -15.66 14.47 -15.17
N GLU A 243 -15.15 15.06 -14.08
CA GLU A 243 -13.83 15.69 -14.02
C GLU A 243 -12.73 14.71 -13.56
N MET A 244 -13.10 13.46 -13.29
CA MET A 244 -12.14 12.43 -12.90
C MET A 244 -11.39 11.92 -14.14
N PRO A 245 -10.03 11.80 -14.12
CA PRO A 245 -9.31 11.22 -15.24
C PRO A 245 -9.79 9.81 -15.59
N MET A 246 -9.97 9.55 -16.87
CA MET A 246 -10.44 8.27 -17.43
C MET A 246 -9.30 7.24 -17.42
N PHE A 247 -9.09 6.56 -16.30
CA PHE A 247 -8.02 5.57 -16.19
C PHE A 247 -8.34 4.28 -16.92
N LYS A 248 -7.48 3.89 -17.88
CA LYS A 248 -7.55 2.64 -18.62
C LYS A 248 -6.49 1.66 -18.13
N TYR A 249 -6.91 0.45 -17.75
CA TYR A 249 -5.99 -0.64 -17.43
C TYR A 249 -5.45 -1.31 -18.69
N LEU A 250 -4.18 -1.68 -18.65
CA LEU A 250 -3.54 -2.42 -19.72
C LEU A 250 -3.97 -3.89 -19.70
N LYS A 251 -4.14 -4.49 -20.88
CA LYS A 251 -4.48 -5.91 -21.00
C LYS A 251 -3.36 -6.79 -20.41
N VAL A 252 -3.71 -7.65 -19.49
CA VAL A 252 -2.79 -8.62 -18.88
C VAL A 252 -3.06 -9.97 -19.51
N ASN A 253 -2.11 -10.49 -20.29
CA ASN A 253 -2.16 -11.87 -20.75
C ASN A 253 -1.89 -12.77 -19.56
N ARG A 254 -2.84 -13.65 -19.24
CA ARG A 254 -2.74 -14.59 -18.12
C ARG A 254 -1.64 -15.63 -18.33
N GLU A 255 -1.34 -15.96 -19.57
CA GLU A 255 -0.26 -16.87 -19.97
C GLU A 255 1.14 -16.33 -19.67
N ASN A 256 1.32 -14.99 -19.68
CA ASN A 256 2.57 -14.32 -19.34
C ASN A 256 2.69 -13.95 -17.85
N LYS A 257 1.85 -14.49 -16.97
CA LYS A 257 2.18 -14.47 -15.55
C LYS A 257 3.49 -15.24 -15.42
N SER A 258 4.56 -14.58 -14.99
CA SER A 258 5.78 -15.27 -14.58
C SER A 258 5.38 -16.24 -13.45
N THR A 259 5.01 -17.46 -13.84
CA THR A 259 4.89 -18.56 -12.91
C THR A 259 6.27 -18.74 -12.34
N ARG A 260 6.38 -18.69 -11.02
CA ARG A 260 7.64 -19.02 -10.36
C ARG A 260 7.90 -20.49 -10.66
N ASP A 261 9.09 -20.72 -11.19
CA ASP A 261 9.44 -22.07 -11.58
C ASP A 261 9.60 -22.98 -10.38
N LEU A 262 9.29 -24.24 -10.58
CA LEU A 262 9.35 -25.29 -9.56
C LEU A 262 10.71 -25.94 -9.56
N ILE A 263 11.12 -26.41 -8.40
CA ILE A 263 12.17 -27.39 -8.21
C ILE A 263 11.47 -28.74 -8.13
N THR A 264 11.84 -29.72 -8.93
CA THR A 264 11.32 -31.09 -8.85
C THR A 264 11.84 -31.78 -7.60
N LYS A 265 11.17 -32.86 -7.16
CA LYS A 265 11.59 -33.68 -6.02
C LYS A 265 13.03 -34.19 -6.18
N LYS A 266 13.43 -34.63 -7.39
CA LYS A 266 14.77 -35.07 -7.68
C LYS A 266 15.78 -33.94 -7.51
N GLU A 267 15.51 -32.79 -8.13
CA GLU A 267 16.39 -31.60 -8.04
C GLU A 267 16.53 -31.10 -6.60
N PHE A 268 15.43 -31.09 -5.82
CA PHE A 268 15.48 -30.75 -4.40
C PHE A 268 16.42 -31.68 -3.64
N THR A 269 16.35 -32.99 -3.90
CA THR A 269 17.23 -33.98 -3.28
C THR A 269 18.68 -33.74 -3.68
N ASP A 270 18.93 -33.54 -4.97
CA ASP A 270 20.30 -33.36 -5.51
C ASP A 270 20.92 -32.04 -5.01
N ILE A 271 20.18 -30.94 -5.01
CA ILE A 271 20.63 -29.65 -4.44
C ILE A 271 20.89 -29.79 -2.94
N SER A 272 20.01 -30.47 -2.18
CA SER A 272 20.19 -30.70 -0.74
C SER A 272 21.47 -31.50 -0.46
N ARG A 273 21.77 -32.53 -1.27
CA ARG A 273 23.04 -33.29 -1.19
C ARG A 273 24.24 -32.40 -1.48
N TRP A 274 24.16 -31.57 -2.55
CA TRP A 274 25.23 -30.62 -2.85
C TRP A 274 25.47 -29.63 -1.71
N ILE A 275 24.40 -29.07 -1.10
CA ILE A 275 24.52 -28.20 0.07
C ILE A 275 25.24 -28.94 1.21
N GLN A 276 24.80 -30.14 1.53
CA GLN A 276 25.32 -30.90 2.67
C GLN A 276 26.79 -31.32 2.50
N TYR A 277 27.15 -31.85 1.32
CA TYR A 277 28.45 -32.49 1.13
C TYR A 277 29.52 -31.58 0.53
N LYS A 278 29.13 -30.60 -0.30
CA LYS A 278 30.08 -29.68 -0.90
C LYS A 278 30.02 -28.27 -0.30
N TYR A 279 28.86 -27.63 -0.30
CA TYR A 279 28.75 -26.24 0.09
C TYR A 279 29.06 -25.98 1.57
N CYS A 280 28.60 -26.85 2.48
CA CYS A 280 28.85 -26.72 3.91
C CYS A 280 30.26 -27.18 4.34
N ASN A 281 30.95 -27.98 3.50
CA ASN A 281 32.23 -28.56 3.81
C ASN A 281 33.37 -28.01 2.93
N GLU A 282 33.16 -26.89 2.26
CA GLU A 282 34.19 -26.21 1.48
C GLU A 282 35.38 -25.86 2.39
N LYS A 283 36.60 -26.22 1.93
CA LYS A 283 37.82 -25.94 2.68
C LYS A 283 38.20 -24.46 2.59
N GLY A 284 38.86 -23.93 3.63
CA GLY A 284 39.38 -22.55 3.63
C GLY A 284 38.35 -21.47 3.97
N ILE A 285 37.09 -21.81 4.30
CA ILE A 285 36.10 -20.87 4.79
C ILE A 285 36.22 -20.64 6.30
N SER A 286 35.90 -19.42 6.74
CA SER A 286 35.88 -19.11 8.18
C SER A 286 34.80 -19.91 8.92
N THR A 287 35.02 -20.15 10.22
CA THR A 287 34.03 -20.82 11.11
C THR A 287 32.66 -20.12 11.04
N LYS A 288 32.65 -18.78 11.01
CA LYS A 288 31.42 -17.99 10.87
C LYS A 288 30.69 -18.21 9.53
N GLU A 289 31.42 -18.35 8.43
CA GLU A 289 30.81 -18.66 7.15
C GLU A 289 30.30 -20.11 7.13
N GLN A 290 31.01 -21.02 7.76
CA GLN A 290 30.61 -22.42 7.86
C GLN A 290 29.26 -22.57 8.60
N ILE A 291 29.09 -21.90 9.78
CA ILE A 291 27.79 -21.92 10.46
C ILE A 291 26.66 -21.31 9.61
N LYS A 292 26.91 -20.18 8.95
CA LYS A 292 25.92 -19.57 8.05
C LYS A 292 25.49 -20.53 6.93
N ARG A 293 26.41 -21.27 6.36
CA ARG A 293 26.13 -22.25 5.31
C ARG A 293 25.32 -23.43 5.83
N ARG A 294 25.67 -23.94 7.00
CA ARG A 294 24.95 -25.05 7.68
C ARG A 294 23.51 -24.61 8.03
N VAL A 295 23.36 -23.44 8.66
CA VAL A 295 22.03 -22.87 8.96
C VAL A 295 21.21 -22.67 7.69
N TYR A 296 21.85 -22.18 6.61
CA TYR A 296 21.16 -22.03 5.33
C TYR A 296 20.70 -23.37 4.76
N GLY A 297 21.47 -24.43 4.91
CA GLY A 297 21.05 -25.79 4.51
C GLY A 297 19.76 -26.23 5.20
N ILE A 298 19.62 -25.91 6.50
CA ILE A 298 18.38 -26.15 7.23
C ILE A 298 17.25 -25.24 6.72
N VAL A 299 17.51 -23.94 6.50
CA VAL A 299 16.55 -23.01 5.92
C VAL A 299 16.03 -23.52 4.58
N PHE A 300 16.92 -23.99 3.71
CA PHE A 300 16.56 -24.56 2.41
C PHE A 300 15.64 -25.78 2.55
N THR A 301 15.99 -26.70 3.43
CA THR A 301 15.20 -27.93 3.67
C THR A 301 13.84 -27.60 4.30
N LEU A 302 13.81 -26.80 5.37
CA LEU A 302 12.57 -26.44 6.04
C LEU A 302 11.61 -25.68 5.12
N SER A 303 12.14 -24.82 4.23
CA SER A 303 11.31 -24.07 3.28
C SER A 303 10.49 -24.97 2.36
N HIS A 304 11.00 -26.18 2.05
CA HIS A 304 10.33 -27.17 1.23
C HIS A 304 9.37 -28.08 2.01
N TYR A 305 9.53 -28.18 3.34
CA TYR A 305 8.69 -29.02 4.19
C TYR A 305 7.56 -28.27 4.90
N LEU A 306 7.73 -26.98 5.17
CA LEU A 306 6.74 -26.20 5.92
C LEU A 306 5.61 -25.65 5.03
N GLY A 307 5.88 -25.42 3.76
CA GLY A 307 4.89 -24.81 2.84
C GLY A 307 4.45 -23.39 3.21
N CYS A 308 4.97 -22.79 4.29
CA CYS A 308 4.65 -21.43 4.70
C CYS A 308 5.32 -20.36 3.81
N ARG A 309 4.97 -19.10 4.01
CA ARG A 309 5.64 -18.02 3.28
C ARG A 309 7.06 -17.80 3.80
N PRO A 310 8.01 -17.38 2.94
CA PRO A 310 9.40 -17.18 3.35
C PRO A 310 9.57 -16.32 4.60
N LYS A 311 8.82 -15.23 4.71
CA LYS A 311 8.88 -14.34 5.88
C LYS A 311 8.32 -14.99 7.15
N GLU A 312 7.26 -15.77 7.01
CA GLU A 312 6.66 -16.51 8.13
C GLU A 312 7.68 -17.51 8.70
N MET A 313 8.34 -18.27 7.81
CA MET A 313 9.37 -19.24 8.22
C MET A 313 10.55 -18.57 8.92
N LEU A 314 11.05 -17.45 8.40
CA LEU A 314 12.19 -16.75 9.00
C LEU A 314 11.86 -16.08 10.35
N ALA A 315 10.58 -15.93 10.66
CA ALA A 315 10.09 -15.34 11.90
C ALA A 315 9.68 -16.38 12.95
N ILE A 316 9.90 -17.68 12.72
CA ILE A 316 9.62 -18.75 13.70
C ILE A 316 10.61 -18.62 14.87
N LYS A 317 10.09 -18.73 16.07
CA LYS A 317 10.84 -18.76 17.31
C LYS A 317 10.89 -20.18 17.89
N TRP A 318 11.82 -20.45 18.77
CA TRP A 318 11.87 -21.75 19.46
C TRP A 318 10.59 -22.00 20.26
N SER A 319 10.03 -21.00 20.92
CA SER A 319 8.76 -21.09 21.66
C SER A 319 7.54 -21.37 20.78
N ASP A 320 7.63 -21.17 19.46
CA ASP A 320 6.54 -21.48 18.53
C ASP A 320 6.50 -22.97 18.15
N ILE A 321 7.49 -23.78 18.59
CA ILE A 321 7.65 -25.18 18.19
C ILE A 321 7.27 -26.09 19.34
N SER A 322 6.43 -27.07 19.08
CA SER A 322 5.99 -28.04 20.06
C SER A 322 5.79 -29.43 19.43
N ILE A 323 5.58 -30.43 20.29
CA ILE A 323 5.17 -31.76 19.87
C ILE A 323 3.65 -31.77 19.75
N ASN A 324 3.12 -32.33 18.67
CA ASN A 324 1.68 -32.53 18.55
C ASN A 324 1.24 -33.64 19.53
N PRO A 325 0.37 -33.33 20.50
CA PRO A 325 -0.04 -34.32 21.50
C PRO A 325 -0.89 -35.46 20.90
N ASN A 326 -1.46 -35.28 19.73
CA ASN A 326 -2.29 -36.25 19.04
C ASN A 326 -1.47 -37.22 18.16
N ASP A 327 -0.17 -36.95 17.95
CA ASP A 327 0.71 -37.85 17.20
C ASP A 327 1.13 -39.04 18.10
N ASP A 328 1.27 -40.22 17.49
CA ASP A 328 1.86 -41.35 18.19
C ASP A 328 3.37 -41.16 18.47
N LYS A 329 3.98 -42.01 19.31
CA LYS A 329 5.40 -41.90 19.69
C LYS A 329 6.36 -41.94 18.50
N LYS A 330 5.99 -42.59 17.40
CA LYS A 330 6.80 -42.68 16.18
C LYS A 330 6.75 -41.37 15.42
N ASP A 331 5.54 -40.84 15.23
CA ASP A 331 5.31 -39.57 14.53
C ASP A 331 5.88 -38.38 15.33
N GLN A 332 5.77 -38.37 16.66
CA GLN A 332 6.40 -37.36 17.52
C GLN A 332 7.93 -37.27 17.37
N LYS A 333 8.61 -38.34 16.96
CA LYS A 333 10.06 -38.30 16.66
C LYS A 333 10.39 -37.60 15.35
N ILE A 334 9.40 -37.43 14.47
CA ILE A 334 9.58 -36.89 13.11
C ILE A 334 8.90 -35.55 12.95
N ASN A 335 7.68 -35.44 13.45
CA ASN A 335 6.86 -34.26 13.29
C ASN A 335 7.11 -33.20 14.37
N ARG A 336 6.86 -31.95 14.01
CA ARG A 336 6.70 -30.84 14.96
C ARG A 336 5.45 -30.05 14.58
N LEU A 337 4.76 -29.57 15.61
CA LEU A 337 3.70 -28.57 15.51
C LEU A 337 4.35 -27.20 15.60
N ILE A 338 4.14 -26.35 14.62
CA ILE A 338 4.74 -25.01 14.54
C ILE A 338 3.62 -23.99 14.49
N HIS A 339 3.53 -23.17 15.50
CA HIS A 339 2.57 -22.07 15.57
C HIS A 339 3.07 -20.87 14.76
N ILE A 340 2.25 -20.38 13.83
CA ILE A 340 2.49 -19.13 13.12
C ILE A 340 1.55 -18.07 13.71
N PRO A 341 2.06 -17.12 14.49
CA PRO A 341 1.26 -16.07 15.09
C PRO A 341 0.58 -15.18 14.03
N ALA A 342 -0.56 -14.59 14.40
CA ALA A 342 -1.31 -13.68 13.51
C ALA A 342 -0.44 -12.53 13.00
N ASP A 343 0.42 -11.99 13.85
CA ASP A 343 1.31 -10.87 13.54
C ASP A 343 2.36 -11.20 12.48
N ASN A 344 2.80 -12.45 12.43
CA ASN A 344 3.73 -12.94 11.42
C ASN A 344 3.02 -13.39 10.13
N SER A 345 1.70 -13.58 10.17
CA SER A 345 0.90 -14.03 9.04
C SER A 345 0.49 -12.86 8.13
N LYS A 346 0.65 -13.02 6.82
CA LYS A 346 0.17 -12.03 5.83
C LYS A 346 -1.34 -11.80 5.89
N THR A 347 -2.10 -12.76 6.38
CA THR A 347 -3.56 -12.74 6.43
C THR A 347 -4.11 -12.24 7.77
N GLY A 348 -3.26 -11.99 8.77
CA GLY A 348 -3.67 -11.61 10.11
C GLY A 348 -4.38 -12.72 10.89
N ARG A 349 -4.20 -13.97 10.49
CA ARG A 349 -4.75 -15.14 11.17
C ARG A 349 -3.62 -16.04 11.61
N SER A 350 -3.63 -16.44 12.88
CA SER A 350 -2.74 -17.49 13.37
C SER A 350 -3.13 -18.84 12.77
N ARG A 351 -2.17 -19.75 12.72
CA ARG A 351 -2.40 -21.14 12.34
C ARG A 351 -1.25 -22.02 12.82
N ASP A 352 -1.54 -23.29 12.88
CA ASP A 352 -0.56 -24.31 13.18
C ASP A 352 -0.15 -25.05 11.89
N ILE A 353 1.11 -25.41 11.80
CA ILE A 353 1.72 -26.19 10.72
C ILE A 353 2.23 -27.48 11.33
N ILE A 354 1.88 -28.62 10.74
CA ILE A 354 2.49 -29.89 11.08
C ILE A 354 3.45 -30.29 9.95
N ALA A 355 4.71 -30.57 10.34
CA ALA A 355 5.73 -30.92 9.35
C ALA A 355 6.78 -31.89 9.93
N PRO A 356 7.37 -32.77 9.08
CA PRO A 356 8.38 -33.73 9.48
C PRO A 356 9.77 -33.10 9.55
N VAL A 357 9.98 -32.21 10.53
CA VAL A 357 11.17 -31.35 10.64
C VAL A 357 11.95 -31.52 11.92
N ALA A 358 11.57 -32.45 12.79
CA ALA A 358 12.26 -32.70 14.06
C ALA A 358 13.77 -32.98 13.88
N PRO A 359 14.19 -33.86 12.96
CA PRO A 359 15.61 -34.15 12.79
C PRO A 359 16.44 -32.94 12.33
N GLN A 360 15.82 -32.06 11.52
CA GLN A 360 16.47 -30.83 11.04
C GLN A 360 16.65 -29.81 12.15
N LEU A 361 15.66 -29.67 13.03
CA LEU A 361 15.70 -28.76 14.17
C LEU A 361 16.71 -29.25 15.21
N GLU A 362 16.73 -30.54 15.52
CA GLU A 362 17.72 -31.16 16.41
C GLU A 362 19.15 -30.96 15.87
N ARG A 363 19.36 -31.15 14.58
CA ARG A 363 20.64 -30.88 13.91
C ARG A 363 21.03 -29.41 14.01
N LEU A 364 20.06 -28.50 13.85
CA LEU A 364 20.29 -27.07 13.98
C LEU A 364 20.74 -26.71 15.41
N MET A 365 20.04 -27.22 16.43
CA MET A 365 20.41 -27.02 17.84
C MET A 365 21.80 -27.56 18.14
N LYS A 366 22.11 -28.77 17.66
CA LYS A 366 23.43 -29.36 17.79
C LYS A 366 24.52 -28.46 17.22
N TRP A 367 24.31 -27.93 16.01
CA TRP A 367 25.30 -27.04 15.41
C TRP A 367 25.42 -25.70 16.15
N TYR A 368 24.34 -25.12 16.63
CA TYR A 368 24.44 -23.92 17.45
C TYR A 368 25.28 -24.16 18.70
N ARG A 369 25.08 -25.27 19.43
CA ARG A 369 25.88 -25.65 20.60
C ARG A 369 27.36 -25.88 20.24
N GLU A 370 27.64 -26.55 19.13
CA GLU A 370 29.01 -26.76 18.62
C GLU A 370 29.75 -25.44 18.34
N PHE A 371 29.01 -24.42 17.98
CA PHE A 371 29.56 -23.08 17.74
C PHE A 371 29.48 -22.12 18.94
N GLY A 372 29.15 -22.64 20.12
CA GLY A 372 29.17 -21.89 21.38
C GLY A 372 27.91 -21.07 21.63
N PHE A 373 26.79 -21.38 20.98
CA PHE A 373 25.48 -20.73 21.23
C PHE A 373 24.66 -21.58 22.19
N GLU A 374 24.13 -20.96 23.24
CA GLU A 374 23.10 -21.56 24.06
C GLU A 374 21.77 -21.54 23.32
N VAL A 375 21.11 -22.69 23.21
CA VAL A 375 19.80 -22.82 22.62
C VAL A 375 18.83 -23.32 23.66
N ASP A 376 17.88 -22.51 24.02
CA ASP A 376 16.73 -22.88 24.84
C ASP A 376 15.51 -23.08 23.91
N GLU A 377 14.98 -24.30 23.89
CA GLU A 377 13.81 -24.68 23.08
C GLU A 377 12.52 -23.97 23.50
N LYS A 378 12.49 -23.29 24.62
CA LYS A 378 11.35 -22.50 25.12
C LYS A 378 11.58 -21.01 24.99
N SER A 379 12.73 -20.59 24.47
CA SER A 379 13.06 -19.17 24.34
C SER A 379 12.24 -18.48 23.24
N ASN A 380 12.11 -17.16 23.37
CA ASN A 380 11.53 -16.30 22.33
C ASN A 380 12.53 -15.94 21.23
N ASP A 381 13.69 -16.59 21.16
CA ASP A 381 14.69 -16.34 20.14
C ASP A 381 14.30 -16.96 18.82
N PHE A 382 14.70 -16.29 17.73
CA PHE A 382 14.41 -16.79 16.40
C PHE A 382 15.26 -18.04 16.07
N ILE A 383 14.64 -19.05 15.46
CA ILE A 383 15.37 -20.24 15.01
C ILE A 383 16.39 -19.91 13.89
N PHE A 384 16.17 -18.79 13.16
CA PHE A 384 17.07 -18.27 12.14
C PHE A 384 17.48 -16.83 12.45
N PRO A 385 18.36 -16.62 13.44
CA PRO A 385 18.79 -15.29 13.86
C PRO A 385 19.60 -14.58 12.76
N ARG A 386 19.67 -13.26 12.86
CA ARG A 386 20.50 -12.44 11.98
C ARG A 386 21.96 -12.62 12.32
N MET A 387 22.71 -13.21 11.41
CA MET A 387 24.14 -13.41 11.51
C MET A 387 24.89 -12.37 10.68
N THR A 388 25.51 -11.39 11.34
CA THR A 388 26.44 -10.42 10.71
C THR A 388 27.87 -10.93 10.81
N TYR A 389 28.85 -10.16 10.29
CA TYR A 389 30.27 -10.51 10.42
C TYR A 389 30.77 -10.47 11.86
N SER A 390 30.14 -9.68 12.74
CA SER A 390 30.62 -9.43 14.12
C SER A 390 29.71 -10.01 15.19
N VAL A 391 28.40 -10.12 14.96
CA VAL A 391 27.41 -10.46 15.99
C VAL A 391 26.33 -11.38 15.44
N ILE A 392 25.90 -12.35 16.26
CA ILE A 392 24.62 -13.04 16.09
C ILE A 392 23.63 -12.36 17.02
N ASN A 393 22.52 -11.87 16.42
CA ASN A 393 21.46 -11.25 17.19
C ASN A 393 20.25 -12.19 17.21
N GLU A 394 20.09 -12.89 18.31
CA GLU A 394 19.07 -13.93 18.53
C GLU A 394 17.65 -13.36 18.49
N ASN A 395 17.51 -12.08 18.89
CA ASN A 395 16.22 -11.38 18.90
C ASN A 395 15.85 -10.70 17.55
N VAL A 396 16.65 -10.91 16.52
CA VAL A 396 16.40 -10.34 15.19
C VAL A 396 16.45 -11.45 14.14
N PRO A 397 15.38 -11.68 13.36
CA PRO A 397 15.38 -12.72 12.36
C PRO A 397 16.27 -12.38 11.16
N THR A 398 16.74 -13.40 10.48
CA THR A 398 17.36 -13.27 9.16
C THR A 398 16.37 -12.65 8.17
N THR A 399 16.88 -11.84 7.24
CA THR A 399 16.02 -11.16 6.26
C THR A 399 15.80 -12.00 5.00
N ASP A 400 14.63 -11.87 4.39
CA ASP A 400 14.31 -12.47 3.09
C ASP A 400 15.32 -12.06 1.98
N VAL A 401 15.87 -10.85 2.07
CA VAL A 401 16.92 -10.38 1.14
C VAL A 401 18.21 -11.16 1.32
N ALA A 402 18.65 -11.39 2.57
CA ALA A 402 19.85 -12.18 2.85
C ALA A 402 19.68 -13.61 2.37
N TRP A 403 18.53 -14.21 2.63
CA TRP A 403 18.19 -15.55 2.14
C TRP A 403 18.16 -15.59 0.60
N THR A 404 17.53 -14.64 -0.08
CA THR A 404 17.50 -14.58 -1.54
C THR A 404 18.92 -14.51 -2.14
N LYS A 405 19.81 -13.73 -1.53
CA LYS A 405 21.20 -13.65 -1.97
C LYS A 405 21.90 -15.02 -1.83
N ARG A 406 21.68 -15.70 -0.70
CA ARG A 406 22.27 -17.01 -0.45
C ARG A 406 21.70 -18.07 -1.38
N LEU A 407 20.39 -18.06 -1.64
CA LEU A 407 19.76 -18.96 -2.60
C LEU A 407 20.42 -18.85 -4.00
N ARG A 408 20.67 -17.63 -4.46
CA ARG A 408 21.34 -17.41 -5.76
C ARG A 408 22.75 -18.02 -5.80
N VAL A 409 23.50 -17.91 -4.69
CA VAL A 409 24.84 -18.52 -4.58
C VAL A 409 24.74 -20.03 -4.64
N VAL A 410 23.82 -20.62 -3.89
CA VAL A 410 23.61 -22.08 -3.85
C VAL A 410 23.17 -22.60 -5.21
N MET A 411 22.15 -21.97 -5.83
CA MET A 411 21.64 -22.42 -7.12
C MET A 411 22.71 -22.37 -8.22
N LYS A 412 23.52 -21.30 -8.27
CA LYS A 412 24.64 -21.19 -9.23
C LYS A 412 25.74 -22.21 -8.95
N GLY A 413 26.07 -22.45 -7.69
CA GLY A 413 27.10 -23.43 -7.32
C GLY A 413 26.66 -24.86 -7.63
N ALA A 414 25.43 -25.23 -7.30
CA ALA A 414 24.88 -26.55 -7.62
C ALA A 414 24.76 -26.78 -9.13
N GLU A 415 24.41 -25.75 -9.89
CA GLU A 415 24.38 -25.80 -11.36
C GLU A 415 25.79 -26.02 -11.95
N LYS A 416 26.77 -25.22 -11.49
CA LYS A 416 28.17 -25.33 -11.92
C LYS A 416 28.71 -26.74 -11.71
N ASP A 417 28.32 -27.38 -10.60
CA ASP A 417 28.79 -28.73 -10.23
C ASP A 417 27.88 -29.85 -10.80
N GLY A 418 26.90 -29.52 -11.65
CA GLY A 418 26.06 -30.50 -12.35
C GLY A 418 24.96 -31.16 -11.50
N TYR A 419 24.62 -30.61 -10.32
CA TYR A 419 23.57 -31.14 -9.46
C TYR A 419 22.16 -30.69 -9.85
N TRP A 420 22.03 -29.66 -10.67
CA TRP A 420 20.78 -29.23 -11.25
C TRP A 420 21.05 -28.39 -12.50
N ASP A 421 19.99 -28.17 -13.31
CA ASP A 421 20.05 -27.39 -14.54
C ASP A 421 18.98 -26.29 -14.49
N ALA A 422 19.40 -25.03 -14.59
CA ALA A 422 18.50 -23.89 -14.53
C ALA A 422 17.54 -23.83 -15.72
N LYS A 423 17.96 -24.16 -16.93
CA LYS A 423 17.12 -24.10 -18.16
C LYS A 423 16.35 -22.79 -18.30
N GLY A 424 16.93 -21.68 -17.88
CA GLY A 424 16.28 -20.37 -17.89
C GLY A 424 15.20 -20.15 -16.81
N ARG A 425 15.01 -21.12 -15.88
CA ARG A 425 14.03 -21.04 -14.80
C ARG A 425 14.40 -19.99 -13.76
N ASN A 426 13.38 -19.31 -13.24
CA ASN A 426 13.52 -18.31 -12.19
C ASN A 426 13.13 -18.88 -10.81
N ILE A 427 14.10 -19.49 -10.13
CA ILE A 427 13.91 -20.02 -8.78
C ILE A 427 14.03 -18.91 -7.74
N THR A 428 13.03 -18.81 -6.88
CA THR A 428 12.94 -17.82 -5.79
C THR A 428 12.64 -18.53 -4.47
N ASN A 429 12.72 -17.82 -3.34
CA ASN A 429 12.32 -18.36 -2.03
C ASN A 429 10.86 -18.85 -2.01
N TYR A 430 10.01 -18.33 -2.86
CA TYR A 430 8.63 -18.80 -3.01
C TYR A 430 8.52 -20.12 -3.77
N SER A 431 9.52 -20.47 -4.58
CA SER A 431 9.53 -21.74 -5.32
C SER A 431 9.49 -22.94 -4.38
N ALA A 432 10.07 -22.83 -3.18
CA ALA A 432 9.97 -23.84 -2.14
C ALA A 432 8.53 -24.13 -1.70
N ARG A 433 7.73 -23.09 -1.50
CA ARG A 433 6.31 -23.23 -1.18
C ARG A 433 5.50 -23.83 -2.36
N HIS A 434 5.83 -23.45 -3.59
CA HIS A 434 5.25 -24.06 -4.77
C HIS A 434 5.57 -25.56 -4.85
N HIS A 435 6.83 -25.91 -4.57
CA HIS A 435 7.27 -27.31 -4.47
C HIS A 435 6.44 -28.07 -3.43
N TYR A 436 6.33 -27.54 -2.18
CA TYR A 436 5.55 -28.17 -1.13
C TYR A 436 4.10 -28.44 -1.55
N ILE A 437 3.41 -27.45 -2.10
CA ILE A 437 2.01 -27.58 -2.52
C ILE A 437 1.88 -28.62 -3.64
N THR A 438 2.76 -28.58 -4.63
CA THR A 438 2.78 -29.55 -5.74
C THR A 438 3.00 -30.97 -5.23
N GLU A 439 4.00 -31.20 -4.38
CA GLU A 439 4.30 -32.50 -3.78
C GLU A 439 3.17 -33.00 -2.87
N ALA A 440 2.50 -32.09 -2.12
CA ALA A 440 1.36 -32.47 -1.29
C ALA A 440 0.17 -32.92 -2.14
N ILE A 441 -0.14 -32.19 -3.23
CA ILE A 441 -1.17 -32.61 -4.20
C ILE A 441 -0.82 -33.97 -4.81
N GLN A 442 0.46 -34.18 -5.18
CA GLN A 442 0.93 -35.44 -5.75
C GLN A 442 0.84 -36.63 -4.79
N ARG A 443 0.97 -36.38 -3.51
CA ARG A 443 0.74 -37.39 -2.46
C ARG A 443 -0.74 -37.65 -2.16
N GLY A 444 -1.67 -36.91 -2.77
CA GLY A 444 -3.11 -37.03 -2.55
C GLY A 444 -3.60 -36.37 -1.25
N VAL A 445 -2.83 -35.43 -0.69
CA VAL A 445 -3.28 -34.65 0.47
C VAL A 445 -4.46 -33.79 0.06
N ASP A 446 -5.49 -33.72 0.89
CA ASP A 446 -6.68 -32.90 0.62
C ASP A 446 -6.32 -31.42 0.43
N ILE A 447 -6.96 -30.79 -0.54
CA ILE A 447 -6.71 -29.38 -0.89
C ILE A 447 -7.04 -28.46 0.29
N TYR A 448 -8.04 -28.81 1.09
CA TYR A 448 -8.40 -28.06 2.29
C TYR A 448 -7.26 -28.10 3.33
N ASP A 449 -6.68 -29.26 3.58
CA ASP A 449 -5.56 -29.42 4.52
C ASP A 449 -4.31 -28.69 4.03
N ILE A 450 -4.03 -28.76 2.73
CA ILE A 450 -2.95 -27.98 2.12
C ILE A 450 -3.19 -26.48 2.30
N ALA A 451 -4.42 -26.02 2.10
CA ALA A 451 -4.78 -24.61 2.25
C ALA A 451 -4.60 -24.12 3.69
N LEU A 452 -5.04 -24.91 4.68
CA LEU A 452 -4.86 -24.64 6.10
C LEU A 452 -3.37 -24.55 6.47
N ASN A 453 -2.61 -25.58 6.18
CA ASN A 453 -1.19 -25.69 6.51
C ASN A 453 -0.38 -24.53 5.87
N CYS A 454 -0.65 -24.23 4.62
CA CYS A 454 0.00 -23.15 3.89
C CYS A 454 -0.50 -21.74 4.26
N GLY A 455 -1.66 -21.59 4.89
CA GLY A 455 -2.28 -20.28 5.13
C GLY A 455 -2.67 -19.58 3.82
N THR A 456 -3.38 -20.28 2.93
CA THR A 456 -3.88 -19.77 1.66
C THR A 456 -5.33 -20.16 1.47
N SER A 457 -5.98 -19.73 0.39
CA SER A 457 -7.34 -20.17 0.06
C SER A 457 -7.32 -21.35 -0.89
N ILE A 458 -8.33 -22.22 -0.78
CA ILE A 458 -8.60 -23.31 -1.72
C ILE A 458 -8.64 -22.77 -3.15
N ASN A 459 -9.37 -21.68 -3.38
CA ASN A 459 -9.47 -21.02 -4.69
C ASN A 459 -8.11 -20.61 -5.27
N TYR A 460 -7.14 -20.21 -4.43
CA TYR A 460 -5.78 -19.91 -4.89
C TYR A 460 -5.07 -21.19 -5.35
N ILE A 461 -5.19 -22.29 -4.59
CA ILE A 461 -4.60 -23.59 -4.95
C ILE A 461 -5.21 -24.10 -6.26
N GLU A 462 -6.53 -24.12 -6.38
CA GLU A 462 -7.23 -24.53 -7.59
C GLU A 462 -6.79 -23.72 -8.81
N LYS A 463 -6.80 -22.38 -8.73
CA LYS A 463 -6.40 -21.52 -9.85
C LYS A 463 -4.94 -21.65 -10.25
N THR A 464 -4.08 -21.99 -9.31
CA THR A 464 -2.62 -22.00 -9.54
C THR A 464 -2.11 -23.39 -9.92
N TYR A 465 -2.74 -24.44 -9.39
CA TYR A 465 -2.26 -25.83 -9.50
C TYR A 465 -3.27 -26.77 -10.16
N SER A 466 -4.33 -26.25 -10.80
CA SER A 466 -5.37 -27.06 -11.47
C SER A 466 -4.79 -28.07 -12.47
N HIS A 467 -3.74 -27.69 -13.20
CA HIS A 467 -3.05 -28.60 -14.14
C HIS A 467 -2.43 -29.81 -13.45
N VAL A 468 -1.84 -29.63 -12.28
CA VAL A 468 -1.28 -30.74 -11.48
C VAL A 468 -2.41 -31.64 -10.99
N THR A 469 -3.48 -31.06 -10.47
CA THR A 469 -4.65 -31.77 -9.95
C THR A 469 -5.29 -32.63 -11.05
N THR A 470 -5.48 -32.10 -12.26
CA THR A 470 -6.07 -32.80 -13.38
C THR A 470 -5.24 -34.01 -13.79
N LEU A 471 -3.92 -33.85 -13.96
CA LEU A 471 -2.99 -34.90 -14.30
C LEU A 471 -2.99 -36.04 -13.26
N MET A 472 -3.02 -35.68 -11.97
CA MET A 472 -3.01 -36.66 -10.88
C MET A 472 -4.32 -37.41 -10.71
N ARG A 473 -5.42 -36.77 -11.05
CA ARG A 473 -6.76 -37.34 -10.94
C ARG A 473 -7.23 -38.10 -12.19
N SER A 474 -6.31 -38.39 -13.12
CA SER A 474 -6.70 -39.10 -14.35
C SER A 474 -7.45 -40.41 -14.09
N LYS A 475 -7.00 -41.23 -13.14
CA LYS A 475 -7.65 -42.45 -12.72
C LYS A 475 -9.04 -42.22 -12.12
N GLU A 476 -9.19 -41.17 -11.31
CA GLU A 476 -10.47 -40.78 -10.71
C GLU A 476 -11.44 -40.22 -11.76
N ILE A 477 -10.91 -39.36 -12.64
CA ILE A 477 -11.70 -38.75 -13.72
C ILE A 477 -12.16 -39.79 -14.72
N THR A 478 -11.37 -40.84 -14.99
CA THR A 478 -11.69 -41.92 -15.93
C THR A 478 -12.33 -43.13 -15.25
N LYS A 479 -12.57 -43.10 -13.94
CA LYS A 479 -13.17 -44.18 -13.17
C LYS A 479 -14.56 -44.53 -13.76
N GLY A 480 -14.67 -45.75 -14.27
CA GLY A 480 -15.89 -46.25 -14.87
C GLY A 480 -16.08 -45.96 -16.38
N LEU A 481 -15.28 -45.05 -16.95
CA LEU A 481 -15.40 -44.72 -18.38
C LEU A 481 -14.83 -45.80 -19.29
N GLY A 482 -13.88 -46.63 -18.82
CA GLY A 482 -13.25 -47.69 -19.61
C GLY A 482 -13.98 -49.05 -19.56
N LYS A 483 -15.14 -49.16 -18.90
CA LYS A 483 -15.90 -50.42 -18.80
C LYS A 483 -16.93 -50.58 -19.90
N HIS A 484 -17.25 -49.56 -20.65
CA HIS A 484 -18.09 -49.69 -21.85
C HIS A 484 -17.19 -50.13 -23.01
N ARG A 485 -17.47 -51.26 -23.61
CA ARG A 485 -16.88 -51.61 -24.92
C ARG A 485 -17.18 -50.42 -25.85
N LEU A 486 -16.14 -49.71 -26.20
CA LEU A 486 -16.27 -48.77 -27.30
C LEU A 486 -16.76 -49.59 -28.51
N TYR A 487 -17.85 -49.17 -29.11
CA TYR A 487 -18.29 -49.69 -30.39
C TYR A 487 -17.09 -49.57 -31.34
N ASN A 488 -16.60 -50.73 -31.79
CA ASN A 488 -15.54 -50.79 -32.76
C ASN A 488 -16.20 -51.03 -34.13
N PRO A 489 -16.38 -50.01 -34.96
CA PRO A 489 -17.07 -50.14 -36.25
C PRO A 489 -16.28 -50.96 -37.28
N LEU A 490 -15.12 -51.51 -36.90
CA LEU A 490 -14.27 -52.33 -37.76
C LEU A 490 -14.32 -53.86 -37.45
N GLN A 491 -15.29 -54.27 -36.62
CA GLN A 491 -15.48 -55.69 -36.26
C GLN A 491 -16.86 -56.26 -36.68
N ASP A 492 -17.56 -55.60 -37.59
CA ASP A 492 -18.70 -56.17 -38.29
C ASP A 492 -18.36 -56.48 -39.76
#